data_efa16e11e168280d6bbf068e2233e204
#
_entry.id   efa16e11e168280d6bbf068e2233e204
#
_cell.length_a   1.000
_cell.length_b   1.000
_cell.length_c   1.000
_cell.angle_alpha   90.00
_cell.angle_beta   90.00
_cell.angle_gamma   90.00
#
_symmetry.space_group_name_H-M   'P 1'
#
loop_
_entity.id
_entity.type
_entity.pdbx_description
1 polymer ?
#
loop_
_entity_poly.entity_id
_entity_poly.type
_entity_poly.pdbx_seq_one_letter_code
_entity_poly.pdbx_strand_id
1 'polypeptide(L)'
;MWRLFIHTLSEIDRREIDEQDLSRSRIPIALFCAGLSLLFVHYLKFNHVFYAFLEYIGGRGLVRSLGGYAELYAYVWWSCINVVGFVVMSLACIKWILKDDLKYYHVGWGSTHRHWKGYLALLSSILILVVLVTVFGKDFAEYYPFYRLAGRSAFDLLVWEVAYVIQFIALEFFFRGFLLGACKRQLGSNAIFVMMLPYLMFHFPKLWLEASGALLFGLFLGMLALRSRSIWGGVIVHVCIAVSMDLAALIKRGALF
;
A
#
# COMPACT_ATOMS: atom_id res chain seq x y z
N MET A 1 -27.85 -0.95 -7.47
CA MET A 1 -26.48 -0.73 -6.99
C MET A 1 -26.44 -0.41 -5.50
N TRP A 2 -27.11 0.64 -5.00
CA TRP A 2 -27.13 1.03 -3.58
C TRP A 2 -27.61 -0.08 -2.63
N ARG A 3 -28.72 -0.77 -2.95
CA ARG A 3 -29.23 -1.89 -2.14
C ARG A 3 -28.22 -3.03 -2.02
N LEU A 4 -27.49 -3.36 -3.09
CA LEU A 4 -26.44 -4.38 -3.06
C LEU A 4 -25.27 -3.96 -2.16
N PHE A 5 -24.89 -2.69 -2.21
CA PHE A 5 -23.85 -2.13 -1.35
C PHE A 5 -24.22 -2.25 0.12
N ILE A 6 -25.40 -1.77 0.52
CA ILE A 6 -25.90 -1.86 1.92
C ILE A 6 -26.01 -3.33 2.37
N HIS A 7 -26.51 -4.21 1.51
CA HIS A 7 -26.60 -5.64 1.82
C HIS A 7 -25.20 -6.23 2.09
N THR A 8 -24.22 -5.88 1.26
CA THR A 8 -22.83 -6.33 1.45
C THR A 8 -22.24 -5.84 2.78
N LEU A 9 -22.48 -4.58 3.16
CA LEU A 9 -22.01 -4.06 4.45
C LEU A 9 -22.68 -4.80 5.64
N SER A 10 -24.01 -5.03 5.57
CA SER A 10 -24.73 -5.79 6.60
C SER A 10 -24.28 -7.25 6.72
N GLU A 11 -23.89 -7.89 5.62
CA GLU A 11 -23.29 -9.23 5.67
C GLU A 11 -21.93 -9.22 6.36
N ILE A 12 -21.10 -8.19 6.09
CA ILE A 12 -19.81 -8.00 6.76
C ILE A 12 -20.04 -7.80 8.25
N ASP A 13 -20.96 -6.92 8.65
CA ASP A 13 -21.24 -6.63 10.05
C ASP A 13 -21.63 -7.88 10.83
N ARG A 14 -22.60 -8.65 10.32
CA ARG A 14 -23.04 -9.92 10.94
C ARG A 14 -21.91 -10.94 11.10
N ARG A 15 -20.89 -10.88 10.26
CA ARG A 15 -19.79 -11.86 10.25
C ARG A 15 -18.59 -11.42 11.06
N GLU A 16 -18.26 -10.13 11.05
CA GLU A 16 -17.02 -9.62 11.63
C GLU A 16 -17.18 -8.98 13.00
N ILE A 17 -18.38 -8.46 13.35
CA ILE A 17 -18.60 -7.91 14.69
C ILE A 17 -18.61 -9.04 15.71
N ASP A 18 -17.79 -8.88 16.75
CA ASP A 18 -17.71 -9.77 17.90
C ASP A 18 -18.30 -9.03 19.10
N GLU A 19 -19.55 -9.31 19.43
CA GLU A 19 -20.26 -8.69 20.54
C GLU A 19 -19.60 -8.97 21.91
N GLN A 20 -18.75 -9.99 21.99
CA GLN A 20 -17.99 -10.32 23.20
C GLN A 20 -16.66 -9.58 23.29
N ASP A 21 -16.19 -8.94 22.19
CA ASP A 21 -14.98 -8.09 22.22
C ASP A 21 -15.27 -6.72 22.82
N LEU A 22 -15.37 -6.68 24.14
CA LEU A 22 -15.62 -5.47 24.92
C LEU A 22 -14.34 -4.64 25.17
N SER A 23 -13.23 -4.94 24.52
CA SER A 23 -11.96 -4.24 24.72
C SER A 23 -12.02 -2.80 24.20
N ARG A 24 -12.45 -1.86 25.03
CA ARG A 24 -12.51 -0.43 24.69
C ARG A 24 -11.17 0.17 24.26
N SER A 25 -10.05 -0.46 24.61
CA SER A 25 -8.70 0.05 24.31
C SER A 25 -8.15 -0.41 22.97
N ARG A 26 -8.71 -1.45 22.33
CA ARG A 26 -8.17 -2.04 21.08
C ARG A 26 -8.05 -1.02 19.96
N ILE A 27 -9.14 -0.34 19.62
CA ILE A 27 -9.16 0.64 18.52
C ILE A 27 -8.22 1.82 18.79
N PRO A 28 -8.30 2.50 19.95
CA PRO A 28 -7.37 3.58 20.28
C PRO A 28 -5.90 3.16 20.20
N ILE A 29 -5.54 1.98 20.70
CA ILE A 29 -4.17 1.44 20.62
C ILE A 29 -3.77 1.20 19.16
N ALA A 30 -4.61 0.55 18.38
CA ALA A 30 -4.32 0.27 16.96
C ALA A 30 -4.12 1.56 16.17
N LEU A 31 -4.98 2.56 16.38
CA LEU A 31 -4.88 3.87 15.72
C LEU A 31 -3.63 4.64 16.16
N PHE A 32 -3.27 4.60 17.43
CA PHE A 32 -2.04 5.22 17.93
C PHE A 32 -0.80 4.56 17.33
N CYS A 33 -0.73 3.23 17.32
CA CYS A 33 0.36 2.48 16.68
C CYS A 33 0.41 2.75 15.17
N ALA A 34 -0.75 2.83 14.51
CA ALA A 34 -0.83 3.21 13.10
C ALA A 34 -0.29 4.62 12.86
N GLY A 35 -0.64 5.58 13.71
CA GLY A 35 -0.11 6.94 13.68
C GLY A 35 1.41 6.98 13.81
N LEU A 36 1.98 6.23 14.76
CA LEU A 36 3.43 6.11 14.93
C LEU A 36 4.10 5.49 13.69
N SER A 37 3.51 4.44 13.10
CA SER A 37 4.01 3.82 11.87
C SER A 37 4.00 4.80 10.69
N LEU A 38 2.92 5.56 10.53
CA LEU A 38 2.80 6.58 9.49
C LEU A 38 3.83 7.70 9.67
N LEU A 39 4.04 8.18 10.90
CA LEU A 39 5.08 9.18 11.21
C LEU A 39 6.47 8.64 10.89
N PHE A 40 6.79 7.42 11.34
CA PHE A 40 8.06 6.76 11.05
C PHE A 40 8.33 6.70 9.55
N VAL A 41 7.38 6.19 8.76
CA VAL A 41 7.52 6.10 7.31
C VAL A 41 7.61 7.50 6.69
N HIS A 42 6.76 8.44 7.12
CA HIS A 42 6.73 9.79 6.55
C HIS A 42 8.07 10.50 6.66
N TYR A 43 8.72 10.45 7.82
CA TYR A 43 9.96 11.20 8.05
C TYR A 43 11.23 10.47 7.63
N LEU A 44 11.25 9.12 7.57
CA LEU A 44 12.47 8.36 7.31
C LEU A 44 12.63 7.85 5.86
N LYS A 45 11.58 7.89 5.05
CA LYS A 45 11.59 7.31 3.70
C LYS A 45 12.34 8.12 2.64
N PHE A 46 12.72 9.37 2.92
CA PHE A 46 13.25 10.27 1.92
C PHE A 46 14.74 10.03 1.60
N ASN A 47 15.13 10.33 0.36
CA ASN A 47 16.49 10.13 -0.15
C ASN A 47 17.53 10.91 0.70
N HIS A 48 17.21 12.13 1.13
CA HIS A 48 18.14 12.90 1.97
C HIS A 48 18.41 12.25 3.33
N VAL A 49 17.43 11.53 3.89
CA VAL A 49 17.61 10.75 5.14
C VAL A 49 18.56 9.58 4.90
N PHE A 50 18.39 8.88 3.78
CA PHE A 50 19.30 7.81 3.37
C PHE A 50 20.74 8.31 3.23
N TYR A 51 20.94 9.41 2.54
CA TYR A 51 22.30 9.97 2.37
C TYR A 51 22.89 10.43 3.69
N ALA A 52 22.12 11.12 4.54
CA ALA A 52 22.57 11.50 5.88
C ALA A 52 22.95 10.28 6.74
N PHE A 53 22.18 9.20 6.67
CA PHE A 53 22.49 7.95 7.36
C PHE A 53 23.80 7.34 6.84
N LEU A 54 24.02 7.27 5.54
CA LEU A 54 25.27 6.75 4.95
C LEU A 54 26.49 7.62 5.34
N GLU A 55 26.33 8.93 5.33
CA GLU A 55 27.39 9.84 5.77
C GLU A 55 27.75 9.65 7.25
N TYR A 56 26.76 9.39 8.08
CA TYR A 56 26.95 9.12 9.49
C TYR A 56 27.75 7.83 9.75
N ILE A 57 27.47 6.74 9.03
CA ILE A 57 28.10 5.44 9.26
C ILE A 57 29.43 5.24 8.52
N GLY A 58 29.60 5.84 7.34
CA GLY A 58 30.79 5.58 6.49
C GLY A 58 31.37 6.84 5.83
N GLY A 59 30.88 8.01 6.23
CA GLY A 59 31.34 9.28 5.69
C GLY A 59 30.96 9.50 4.21
N ARG A 60 31.38 10.63 3.65
CA ARG A 60 31.12 10.99 2.25
C ARG A 60 31.70 10.00 1.24
N GLY A 61 32.72 9.21 1.64
CA GLY A 61 33.31 8.17 0.80
C GLY A 61 32.32 7.06 0.47
N LEU A 62 31.50 6.64 1.44
CA LEU A 62 30.48 5.62 1.25
C LEU A 62 29.38 6.07 0.27
N VAL A 63 28.93 7.32 0.37
CA VAL A 63 27.95 7.86 -0.60
C VAL A 63 28.52 7.89 -2.01
N ARG A 64 29.79 8.31 -2.17
CA ARG A 64 30.47 8.35 -3.48
C ARG A 64 30.68 6.97 -4.08
N SER A 65 30.92 5.93 -3.26
CA SER A 65 31.12 4.55 -3.72
C SER A 65 29.88 3.94 -4.39
N LEU A 66 28.68 4.46 -4.12
CA LEU A 66 27.45 4.04 -4.79
C LEU A 66 27.38 4.47 -6.26
N GLY A 67 28.17 5.48 -6.65
CA GLY A 67 28.26 5.94 -8.03
C GLY A 67 26.90 6.27 -8.64
N GLY A 68 26.67 5.85 -9.89
CA GLY A 68 25.42 6.08 -10.62
C GLY A 68 24.19 5.32 -10.08
N TYR A 69 24.33 4.49 -9.05
CA TYR A 69 23.23 3.75 -8.42
C TYR A 69 22.76 4.35 -7.10
N ALA A 70 23.34 5.49 -6.67
CA ALA A 70 22.98 6.11 -5.40
C ALA A 70 21.47 6.37 -5.25
N GLU A 71 20.83 6.86 -6.31
CA GLU A 71 19.37 7.10 -6.32
C GLU A 71 18.59 5.78 -6.24
N LEU A 72 19.00 4.73 -6.95
CA LEU A 72 18.37 3.41 -6.88
C LEU A 72 18.39 2.87 -5.45
N TYR A 73 19.55 2.95 -4.78
CA TYR A 73 19.65 2.51 -3.38
C TYR A 73 18.85 3.37 -2.41
N ALA A 74 18.64 4.64 -2.71
CA ALA A 74 17.73 5.48 -1.93
C ALA A 74 16.26 5.01 -2.06
N TYR A 75 15.84 4.48 -3.21
CA TYR A 75 14.53 3.86 -3.36
C TYR A 75 14.44 2.46 -2.70
N VAL A 76 15.52 1.70 -2.68
CA VAL A 76 15.60 0.48 -1.86
C VAL A 76 15.45 0.83 -0.38
N TRP A 77 16.13 1.87 0.11
CA TRP A 77 15.93 2.40 1.46
C TRP A 77 14.47 2.78 1.73
N TRP A 78 13.84 3.51 0.81
CA TRP A 78 12.42 3.86 0.90
C TRP A 78 11.54 2.61 1.08
N SER A 79 11.78 1.56 0.32
CA SER A 79 11.06 0.29 0.46
C SER A 79 11.32 -0.37 1.81
N CYS A 80 12.57 -0.42 2.28
CA CYS A 80 12.93 -0.96 3.59
C CYS A 80 12.24 -0.21 4.74
N ILE A 81 12.20 1.11 4.68
CA ILE A 81 11.50 1.94 5.69
C ILE A 81 10.00 1.65 5.69
N ASN A 82 9.38 1.45 4.52
CA ASN A 82 7.98 1.04 4.45
C ASN A 82 7.77 -0.36 5.08
N VAL A 83 8.66 -1.31 4.85
CA VAL A 83 8.58 -2.64 5.48
C VAL A 83 8.71 -2.52 7.00
N VAL A 84 9.68 -1.76 7.50
CA VAL A 84 9.84 -1.57 8.95
C VAL A 84 8.61 -0.90 9.56
N GLY A 85 8.15 0.22 9.00
CA GLY A 85 7.02 0.97 9.53
C GLY A 85 5.69 0.22 9.40
N PHE A 86 5.42 -0.34 8.24
CA PHE A 86 4.12 -0.94 7.97
C PHE A 86 4.01 -2.41 8.38
N VAL A 87 5.10 -3.18 8.31
CA VAL A 87 5.05 -4.59 8.68
C VAL A 87 5.59 -4.81 10.09
N VAL A 88 6.86 -4.43 10.36
CA VAL A 88 7.50 -4.77 11.64
C VAL A 88 6.82 -4.10 12.81
N MET A 89 6.54 -2.78 12.73
CA MET A 89 5.87 -2.05 13.82
C MET A 89 4.43 -2.54 14.02
N SER A 90 3.70 -2.85 12.94
CA SER A 90 2.35 -3.41 13.04
C SER A 90 2.37 -4.81 13.67
N LEU A 91 3.30 -5.68 13.29
CA LEU A 91 3.47 -6.99 13.90
C LEU A 91 3.83 -6.89 15.39
N ALA A 92 4.67 -5.91 15.74
CA ALA A 92 5.00 -5.62 17.14
C ALA A 92 3.74 -5.22 17.93
N CYS A 93 2.92 -4.31 17.38
CA CYS A 93 1.66 -3.93 17.98
C CYS A 93 0.71 -5.12 18.14
N ILE A 94 0.52 -5.93 17.09
CA ILE A 94 -0.36 -7.11 17.13
C ILE A 94 0.09 -8.09 18.22
N LYS A 95 1.37 -8.47 18.22
CA LYS A 95 1.87 -9.55 19.08
C LYS A 95 2.08 -9.13 20.51
N TRP A 96 2.64 -7.94 20.74
CA TRP A 96 3.09 -7.55 22.09
C TRP A 96 2.13 -6.63 22.82
N ILE A 97 1.40 -5.78 22.08
CA ILE A 97 0.48 -4.82 22.71
C ILE A 97 -0.95 -5.35 22.69
N LEU A 98 -1.48 -5.71 21.51
CA LEU A 98 -2.84 -6.25 21.37
C LEU A 98 -2.93 -7.72 21.79
N LYS A 99 -1.80 -8.45 21.77
CA LYS A 99 -1.70 -9.89 22.08
C LYS A 99 -2.65 -10.75 21.24
N ASP A 100 -2.79 -10.37 19.98
CA ASP A 100 -3.70 -11.02 19.02
C ASP A 100 -3.00 -12.10 18.18
N ASP A 101 -3.82 -13.00 17.64
CA ASP A 101 -3.40 -13.99 16.65
C ASP A 101 -3.44 -13.39 15.23
N LEU A 102 -2.38 -13.60 14.45
CA LEU A 102 -2.25 -13.10 13.07
C LEU A 102 -3.35 -13.59 12.12
N LYS A 103 -4.05 -14.69 12.45
CA LYS A 103 -5.18 -15.19 11.65
C LYS A 103 -6.31 -14.15 11.50
N TYR A 104 -6.45 -13.21 12.45
CA TYR A 104 -7.47 -12.15 12.40
C TYR A 104 -7.10 -11.01 11.43
N TYR A 105 -5.85 -10.96 10.95
CA TYR A 105 -5.29 -9.87 10.16
C TYR A 105 -5.14 -10.18 8.67
N HIS A 106 -5.89 -11.14 8.16
CA HIS A 106 -6.04 -11.43 6.72
C HIS A 106 -4.75 -11.80 5.98
N VAL A 107 -3.74 -12.30 6.69
CA VAL A 107 -2.41 -12.64 6.11
C VAL A 107 -2.46 -13.87 5.21
N GLY A 108 -3.44 -14.74 5.42
CA GLY A 108 -3.67 -15.94 4.62
C GLY A 108 -4.28 -15.63 3.26
N TRP A 109 -4.29 -16.63 2.37
CA TRP A 109 -4.92 -16.52 1.05
C TRP A 109 -6.45 -16.39 1.12
N GLY A 110 -7.06 -16.87 2.20
CA GLY A 110 -8.50 -16.80 2.44
C GLY A 110 -9.33 -17.36 1.30
N SER A 111 -10.42 -16.66 0.97
CA SER A 111 -11.28 -16.99 -0.17
C SER A 111 -11.07 -16.08 -1.38
N THR A 112 -9.84 -15.59 -1.59
CA THR A 112 -9.48 -14.68 -2.69
C THR A 112 -9.94 -15.20 -4.06
N HIS A 113 -9.76 -16.51 -4.31
CA HIS A 113 -10.19 -17.17 -5.55
C HIS A 113 -11.71 -17.10 -5.80
N ARG A 114 -12.53 -17.03 -4.75
CA ARG A 114 -14.00 -16.89 -4.91
C ARG A 114 -14.42 -15.47 -5.25
N HIS A 115 -13.57 -14.50 -4.98
CA HIS A 115 -13.83 -13.07 -5.19
C HIS A 115 -13.06 -12.49 -6.40
N TRP A 116 -12.45 -13.34 -7.22
CA TRP A 116 -11.61 -12.94 -8.35
C TRP A 116 -12.29 -11.97 -9.32
N LYS A 117 -13.61 -12.14 -9.54
CA LYS A 117 -14.41 -11.25 -10.42
C LYS A 117 -14.42 -9.80 -9.91
N GLY A 118 -14.52 -9.61 -8.58
CA GLY A 118 -14.48 -8.28 -7.97
C GLY A 118 -13.10 -7.64 -8.09
N TYR A 119 -12.04 -8.39 -7.83
CA TYR A 119 -10.67 -7.93 -8.02
C TYR A 119 -10.38 -7.61 -9.50
N LEU A 120 -10.81 -8.46 -10.43
CA LEU A 120 -10.62 -8.23 -11.85
C LEU A 120 -11.41 -7.00 -12.35
N ALA A 121 -12.65 -6.81 -11.90
CA ALA A 121 -13.44 -5.65 -12.26
C ALA A 121 -12.76 -4.35 -11.78
N LEU A 122 -12.25 -4.35 -10.55
CA LEU A 122 -11.52 -3.21 -9.99
C LEU A 122 -10.24 -2.94 -10.78
N LEU A 123 -9.43 -3.99 -11.02
CA LEU A 123 -8.20 -3.90 -11.80
C LEU A 123 -8.46 -3.36 -13.21
N SER A 124 -9.44 -3.93 -13.92
CA SER A 124 -9.76 -3.51 -15.29
C SER A 124 -10.21 -2.06 -15.37
N SER A 125 -11.02 -1.60 -14.41
CA SER A 125 -11.46 -0.20 -14.35
C SER A 125 -10.29 0.77 -14.23
N ILE A 126 -9.32 0.43 -13.38
CA ILE A 126 -8.13 1.27 -13.16
C ILE A 126 -7.17 1.18 -14.35
N LEU A 127 -6.96 -0.01 -14.94
CA LEU A 127 -6.09 -0.14 -16.12
C LEU A 127 -6.63 0.66 -17.32
N ILE A 128 -7.95 0.69 -17.53
CA ILE A 128 -8.56 1.57 -18.55
C ILE A 128 -8.20 3.04 -18.26
N LEU A 129 -8.32 3.46 -16.99
CA LEU A 129 -7.96 4.83 -16.60
C LEU A 129 -6.47 5.10 -16.81
N VAL A 130 -5.59 4.15 -16.47
CA VAL A 130 -4.13 4.26 -16.73
C VAL A 130 -3.86 4.46 -18.21
N VAL A 131 -4.50 3.69 -19.10
CA VAL A 131 -4.35 3.87 -20.55
C VAL A 131 -4.81 5.26 -20.98
N LEU A 132 -5.98 5.72 -20.52
CA LEU A 132 -6.50 7.04 -20.85
C LEU A 132 -5.55 8.17 -20.38
N VAL A 133 -5.06 8.07 -19.14
CA VAL A 133 -4.14 9.09 -18.60
C VAL A 133 -2.77 9.02 -19.28
N THR A 134 -2.31 7.83 -19.65
CA THR A 134 -1.07 7.68 -20.42
C THR A 134 -1.17 8.32 -21.80
N VAL A 135 -2.28 8.13 -22.50
CA VAL A 135 -2.47 8.66 -23.86
C VAL A 135 -2.71 10.18 -23.83
N PHE A 136 -3.64 10.64 -23.00
CA PHE A 136 -4.13 12.01 -23.03
C PHE A 136 -3.52 12.93 -21.95
N GLY A 137 -2.98 12.36 -20.85
CA GLY A 137 -2.37 13.14 -19.78
C GLY A 137 -0.96 13.61 -20.15
N LYS A 138 -0.69 14.91 -19.95
CA LYS A 138 0.62 15.50 -20.24
C LYS A 138 1.65 15.16 -19.15
N ASP A 139 1.22 15.17 -17.89
CA ASP A 139 2.11 15.09 -16.72
C ASP A 139 2.39 13.64 -16.25
N PHE A 140 1.62 12.66 -16.75
CA PHE A 140 1.71 11.28 -16.31
C PHE A 140 3.12 10.68 -16.49
N ALA A 141 3.69 10.80 -17.67
CA ALA A 141 5.02 10.28 -17.96
C ALA A 141 6.15 11.10 -17.29
N GLU A 142 5.85 12.35 -16.85
CA GLU A 142 6.77 13.12 -16.03
C GLU A 142 6.74 12.70 -14.56
N TYR A 143 5.65 12.12 -14.10
CA TYR A 143 5.48 11.68 -12.72
C TYR A 143 5.96 10.25 -12.48
N TYR A 144 5.76 9.33 -13.43
CA TYR A 144 6.09 7.91 -13.34
C TYR A 144 7.21 7.50 -14.31
N PRO A 145 8.02 6.48 -13.95
CA PRO A 145 8.23 5.92 -12.60
C PRO A 145 8.89 6.95 -11.67
N PHE A 146 8.75 6.76 -10.35
CA PHE A 146 9.39 7.66 -9.37
C PHE A 146 10.92 7.60 -9.48
N TYR A 147 11.48 6.43 -9.70
CA TYR A 147 12.87 6.25 -10.07
C TYR A 147 13.07 6.60 -11.55
N ARG A 148 13.59 7.80 -11.80
CA ARG A 148 13.70 8.35 -13.17
C ARG A 148 14.60 7.56 -14.08
N LEU A 149 15.58 6.86 -13.53
CA LEU A 149 16.55 6.05 -14.25
C LEU A 149 16.11 4.57 -14.37
N ALA A 150 14.87 4.23 -14.05
CA ALA A 150 14.37 2.86 -14.11
C ALA A 150 14.54 2.20 -15.49
N GLY A 151 14.42 2.98 -16.57
CA GLY A 151 14.62 2.49 -17.94
C GLY A 151 16.08 2.50 -18.42
N ARG A 152 17.06 2.86 -17.61
CA ARG A 152 18.48 2.94 -17.99
C ARG A 152 19.08 1.58 -18.28
N SER A 153 18.67 0.55 -17.56
CA SER A 153 19.11 -0.84 -17.74
C SER A 153 18.10 -1.83 -17.17
N ALA A 154 18.20 -3.09 -17.60
CA ALA A 154 17.41 -4.18 -17.03
C ALA A 154 17.63 -4.35 -15.50
N PHE A 155 18.85 -4.08 -15.02
CA PHE A 155 19.17 -4.11 -13.59
C PHE A 155 18.44 -3.00 -12.82
N ASP A 156 18.47 -1.75 -13.33
CA ASP A 156 17.76 -0.63 -12.70
C ASP A 156 16.26 -0.92 -12.61
N LEU A 157 15.65 -1.37 -13.71
CA LEU A 157 14.23 -1.69 -13.76
C LEU A 157 13.88 -2.80 -12.78
N LEU A 158 14.62 -3.91 -12.80
CA LEU A 158 14.33 -5.06 -11.93
C LEU A 158 14.43 -4.72 -10.45
N VAL A 159 15.50 -4.04 -10.03
CA VAL A 159 15.70 -3.68 -8.61
C VAL A 159 14.64 -2.68 -8.16
N TRP A 160 14.30 -1.70 -9.00
CA TRP A 160 13.23 -0.75 -8.74
C TRP A 160 11.87 -1.45 -8.58
N GLU A 161 11.47 -2.28 -9.54
CA GLU A 161 10.18 -2.97 -9.51
C GLU A 161 10.07 -3.94 -8.31
N VAL A 162 11.14 -4.65 -7.97
CA VAL A 162 11.16 -5.51 -6.77
C VAL A 162 10.97 -4.68 -5.49
N ALA A 163 11.68 -3.56 -5.36
CA ALA A 163 11.51 -2.66 -4.22
C ALA A 163 10.09 -2.09 -4.16
N TYR A 164 9.51 -1.76 -5.31
CA TYR A 164 8.17 -1.22 -5.44
C TYR A 164 7.09 -2.26 -5.09
N VAL A 165 7.24 -3.51 -5.53
CA VAL A 165 6.36 -4.63 -5.15
C VAL A 165 6.40 -4.89 -3.65
N ILE A 166 7.60 -4.95 -3.06
CA ILE A 166 7.78 -5.15 -1.61
C ILE A 166 7.06 -4.05 -0.82
N GLN A 167 7.17 -2.82 -1.26
CA GLN A 167 6.48 -1.69 -0.64
C GLN A 167 4.95 -1.86 -0.70
N PHE A 168 4.36 -2.34 -1.81
CA PHE A 168 2.92 -2.58 -1.90
C PHE A 168 2.46 -3.72 -1.01
N ILE A 169 3.25 -4.78 -0.87
CA ILE A 169 2.95 -5.85 0.10
C ILE A 169 2.90 -5.27 1.52
N ALA A 170 3.88 -4.44 1.88
CA ALA A 170 3.91 -3.78 3.19
C ALA A 170 2.71 -2.85 3.41
N LEU A 171 2.34 -2.08 2.38
CA LEU A 171 1.21 -1.16 2.41
C LEU A 171 -0.13 -1.91 2.57
N GLU A 172 -0.35 -2.97 1.80
CA GLU A 172 -1.57 -3.78 1.91
C GLU A 172 -1.66 -4.48 3.26
N PHE A 173 -0.53 -4.99 3.78
CA PHE A 173 -0.51 -5.54 5.13
C PHE A 173 -0.87 -4.48 6.18
N PHE A 174 -0.35 -3.26 6.08
CA PHE A 174 -0.67 -2.19 7.03
C PHE A 174 -2.14 -1.79 7.00
N PHE A 175 -2.67 -1.48 5.82
CA PHE A 175 -4.03 -0.96 5.71
C PHE A 175 -5.08 -2.07 5.82
N ARG A 176 -4.99 -3.13 5.01
CA ARG A 176 -6.02 -4.19 4.92
C ARG A 176 -5.77 -5.34 5.89
N GLY A 177 -4.52 -5.57 6.25
CA GLY A 177 -4.16 -6.50 7.32
C GLY A 177 -4.34 -5.86 8.69
N PHE A 178 -3.40 -5.01 9.09
CA PHE A 178 -3.33 -4.49 10.46
C PHE A 178 -4.49 -3.57 10.83
N LEU A 179 -4.64 -2.44 10.16
CA LEU A 179 -5.59 -1.41 10.59
C LEU A 179 -7.05 -1.88 10.46
N LEU A 180 -7.40 -2.44 9.31
CA LEU A 180 -8.73 -3.01 9.08
C LEU A 180 -8.99 -4.21 10.00
N GLY A 181 -8.01 -5.11 10.17
CA GLY A 181 -8.10 -6.29 11.02
C GLY A 181 -8.30 -5.96 12.50
N ALA A 182 -7.60 -4.94 13.01
CA ALA A 182 -7.74 -4.50 14.40
C ALA A 182 -9.10 -3.85 14.70
N CYS A 183 -9.69 -3.14 13.72
CA CYS A 183 -10.92 -2.38 13.93
C CYS A 183 -12.21 -3.19 13.64
N LYS A 184 -12.16 -4.19 12.74
CA LYS A 184 -13.35 -4.87 12.22
C LYS A 184 -14.20 -5.59 13.29
N ARG A 185 -13.56 -6.12 14.34
CA ARG A 185 -14.29 -6.87 15.39
C ARG A 185 -15.24 -6.01 16.20
N GLN A 186 -14.98 -4.71 16.30
CA GLN A 186 -15.83 -3.76 17.02
C GLN A 186 -16.65 -2.87 16.07
N LEU A 187 -16.12 -2.57 14.88
CA LEU A 187 -16.74 -1.63 13.94
C LEU A 187 -17.36 -2.31 12.71
N GLY A 188 -17.16 -3.62 12.52
CA GLY A 188 -17.65 -4.31 11.33
C GLY A 188 -17.19 -3.64 10.04
N SER A 189 -18.14 -3.34 9.17
CA SER A 189 -17.92 -2.63 7.90
C SER A 189 -17.45 -1.18 8.07
N ASN A 190 -17.76 -0.53 9.20
CA ASN A 190 -17.29 0.83 9.48
C ASN A 190 -15.76 0.91 9.62
N ALA A 191 -15.09 -0.21 9.91
CA ALA A 191 -13.62 -0.28 9.91
C ALA A 191 -13.02 0.08 8.54
N ILE A 192 -13.77 -0.12 7.43
CA ILE A 192 -13.33 0.27 6.08
C ILE A 192 -13.13 1.78 6.01
N PHE A 193 -14.05 2.55 6.56
CA PHE A 193 -13.99 4.02 6.53
C PHE A 193 -12.88 4.56 7.44
N VAL A 194 -12.64 3.90 8.58
CA VAL A 194 -11.51 4.24 9.48
C VAL A 194 -10.17 4.00 8.78
N MET A 195 -10.01 2.88 8.09
CA MET A 195 -8.81 2.54 7.32
C MET A 195 -8.65 3.43 6.08
N MET A 196 -9.75 3.70 5.38
CA MET A 196 -9.74 4.45 4.12
C MET A 196 -9.24 5.89 4.30
N LEU A 197 -9.50 6.53 5.42
CA LEU A 197 -9.10 7.92 5.65
C LEU A 197 -7.58 8.11 5.63
N PRO A 198 -6.76 7.44 6.48
CA PRO A 198 -5.31 7.55 6.40
C PRO A 198 -4.74 6.99 5.07
N TYR A 199 -5.39 6.00 4.45
CA TYR A 199 -5.03 5.53 3.12
C TYR A 199 -5.18 6.64 2.06
N LEU A 200 -6.28 7.38 2.07
CA LEU A 200 -6.49 8.54 1.21
C LEU A 200 -5.43 9.63 1.47
N MET A 201 -5.16 9.94 2.74
CA MET A 201 -4.14 10.95 3.11
C MET A 201 -2.75 10.58 2.59
N PHE A 202 -2.42 9.29 2.54
CA PHE A 202 -1.17 8.79 1.96
C PHE A 202 -1.05 9.07 0.44
N HIS A 203 -2.18 9.32 -0.23
CA HIS A 203 -2.24 9.65 -1.66
C HIS A 203 -2.26 11.16 -1.96
N PHE A 204 -2.33 12.04 -0.96
CA PHE A 204 -2.35 13.51 -1.20
C PHE A 204 -1.15 14.05 -1.98
N PRO A 205 0.08 13.50 -1.87
CA PRO A 205 1.21 13.93 -2.70
C PRO A 205 1.14 13.48 -4.16
N LYS A 206 0.12 12.68 -4.54
CA LYS A 206 -0.05 12.12 -5.88
C LYS A 206 -0.84 13.04 -6.80
N LEU A 207 -0.91 12.68 -8.09
CA LEU A 207 -1.78 13.38 -9.03
C LEU A 207 -3.23 13.36 -8.53
N TRP A 208 -3.95 14.48 -8.73
CA TRP A 208 -5.30 14.67 -8.18
C TRP A 208 -6.28 13.55 -8.55
N LEU A 209 -6.18 13.03 -9.77
CA LEU A 209 -7.03 11.93 -10.26
C LEU A 209 -6.73 10.62 -9.53
N GLU A 210 -5.45 10.34 -9.24
CA GLU A 210 -5.02 9.18 -8.46
C GLU A 210 -5.47 9.30 -7.00
N ALA A 211 -5.28 10.48 -6.39
CA ALA A 211 -5.73 10.74 -5.03
C ALA A 211 -7.26 10.63 -4.90
N SER A 212 -8.01 11.17 -5.86
CA SER A 212 -9.47 11.06 -5.91
C SER A 212 -9.93 9.61 -6.10
N GLY A 213 -9.24 8.87 -6.97
CA GLY A 213 -9.48 7.44 -7.20
C GLY A 213 -9.18 6.59 -5.96
N ALA A 214 -8.19 6.96 -5.15
CA ALA A 214 -7.80 6.25 -3.95
C ALA A 214 -8.95 6.15 -2.92
N LEU A 215 -9.87 7.11 -2.88
CA LEU A 215 -11.05 7.05 -2.03
C LEU A 215 -11.93 5.83 -2.39
N LEU A 216 -12.29 5.69 -3.66
CA LEU A 216 -13.12 4.56 -4.13
C LEU A 216 -12.34 3.25 -4.07
N PHE A 217 -11.07 3.28 -4.45
CA PHE A 217 -10.19 2.11 -4.41
C PHE A 217 -10.02 1.60 -2.97
N GLY A 218 -9.80 2.51 -2.01
CA GLY A 218 -9.74 2.19 -0.59
C GLY A 218 -11.01 1.51 -0.08
N LEU A 219 -12.17 2.03 -0.47
CA LEU A 219 -13.49 1.48 -0.10
C LEU A 219 -13.68 0.06 -0.69
N PHE A 220 -13.57 -0.09 -2.02
CA PHE A 220 -13.83 -1.37 -2.68
C PHE A 220 -12.82 -2.44 -2.30
N LEU A 221 -11.55 -2.09 -2.21
CA LEU A 221 -10.50 -3.02 -1.81
C LEU A 221 -10.63 -3.43 -0.33
N GLY A 222 -11.05 -2.49 0.54
CA GLY A 222 -11.38 -2.78 1.93
C GLY A 222 -12.56 -3.78 2.05
N MET A 223 -13.63 -3.59 1.28
CA MET A 223 -14.73 -4.56 1.22
C MET A 223 -14.29 -5.93 0.72
N LEU A 224 -13.48 -5.97 -0.33
CA LEU A 224 -12.97 -7.23 -0.89
C LEU A 224 -12.04 -7.93 0.11
N ALA A 225 -11.19 -7.20 0.83
CA ALA A 225 -10.32 -7.75 1.86
C ALA A 225 -11.12 -8.38 3.01
N LEU A 226 -12.17 -7.73 3.50
CA LEU A 226 -13.06 -8.31 4.52
C LEU A 226 -13.82 -9.53 3.99
N ARG A 227 -14.33 -9.49 2.76
CA ARG A 227 -15.08 -10.62 2.17
C ARG A 227 -14.19 -11.82 1.89
N SER A 228 -13.00 -11.61 1.35
CA SER A 228 -12.04 -12.68 1.05
C SER A 228 -11.26 -13.15 2.27
N ARG A 229 -11.22 -12.35 3.35
CA ARG A 229 -10.33 -12.54 4.50
C ARG A 229 -8.86 -12.66 4.09
N SER A 230 -8.45 -11.82 3.13
CA SER A 230 -7.11 -11.86 2.54
C SER A 230 -6.67 -10.49 2.03
N ILE A 231 -5.39 -10.18 2.23
CA ILE A 231 -4.73 -9.00 1.62
C ILE A 231 -4.24 -9.29 0.20
N TRP A 232 -4.08 -10.56 -0.18
CA TRP A 232 -3.36 -10.94 -1.39
C TRP A 232 -4.04 -10.51 -2.68
N GLY A 233 -5.39 -10.51 -2.71
CA GLY A 233 -6.11 -9.96 -3.86
C GLY A 233 -5.81 -8.46 -4.06
N GLY A 234 -5.71 -7.71 -2.96
CA GLY A 234 -5.31 -6.30 -2.96
C GLY A 234 -3.88 -6.11 -3.44
N VAL A 235 -2.94 -6.92 -2.93
CA VAL A 235 -1.54 -6.91 -3.37
C VAL A 235 -1.44 -7.11 -4.88
N ILE A 236 -2.10 -8.14 -5.42
CA ILE A 236 -2.06 -8.41 -6.86
C ILE A 236 -2.59 -7.22 -7.66
N VAL A 237 -3.73 -6.67 -7.28
CA VAL A 237 -4.33 -5.51 -7.98
C VAL A 237 -3.40 -4.30 -7.93
N HIS A 238 -2.86 -3.95 -6.76
CA HIS A 238 -1.92 -2.84 -6.61
C HIS A 238 -0.65 -3.01 -7.43
N VAL A 239 -0.03 -4.17 -7.35
CA VAL A 239 1.21 -4.47 -8.11
C VAL A 239 0.94 -4.40 -9.61
N CYS A 240 -0.13 -5.01 -10.10
CA CYS A 240 -0.48 -4.95 -11.52
C CYS A 240 -0.69 -3.51 -12.00
N ILE A 241 -1.36 -2.67 -11.21
CA ILE A 241 -1.55 -1.26 -11.55
C ILE A 241 -0.21 -0.52 -11.58
N ALA A 242 0.61 -0.66 -10.53
CA ALA A 242 1.87 0.07 -10.38
C ALA A 242 2.86 -0.26 -11.49
N VAL A 243 3.10 -1.55 -11.74
CA VAL A 243 3.98 -2.00 -12.85
C VAL A 243 3.44 -1.54 -14.20
N SER A 244 2.11 -1.58 -14.41
CA SER A 244 1.51 -1.07 -15.65
C SER A 244 1.70 0.43 -15.83
N MET A 245 1.64 1.21 -14.76
CA MET A 245 1.87 2.67 -14.79
C MET A 245 3.32 2.99 -15.15
N ASP A 246 4.27 2.30 -14.51
CA ASP A 246 5.70 2.51 -14.76
C ASP A 246 6.08 2.11 -16.18
N LEU A 247 5.64 0.94 -16.67
CA LEU A 247 5.88 0.50 -18.03
C LEU A 247 5.23 1.44 -19.06
N ALA A 248 3.98 1.85 -18.84
CA ALA A 248 3.29 2.78 -19.73
C ALA A 248 4.02 4.14 -19.83
N ALA A 249 4.54 4.64 -18.71
CA ALA A 249 5.29 5.89 -18.68
C ALA A 249 6.67 5.74 -19.37
N LEU A 250 7.39 4.63 -19.17
CA LEU A 250 8.66 4.34 -19.83
C LEU A 250 8.48 4.21 -21.34
N ILE A 251 7.44 3.50 -21.79
CA ILE A 251 7.10 3.37 -23.22
C ILE A 251 6.78 4.74 -23.81
N LYS A 252 5.94 5.54 -23.15
CA LYS A 252 5.57 6.88 -23.62
C LYS A 252 6.79 7.81 -23.77
N ARG A 253 7.80 7.66 -22.92
CA ARG A 253 9.06 8.45 -22.99
C ARG A 253 10.08 7.88 -23.98
N GLY A 254 9.88 6.68 -24.54
CA GLY A 254 10.91 5.97 -25.31
C GLY A 254 12.17 5.68 -24.50
N ALA A 255 12.01 5.40 -23.19
CA ALA A 255 13.10 5.26 -22.22
C ALA A 255 13.22 3.81 -21.70
N LEU A 256 12.93 2.82 -22.51
CA LEU A 256 13.15 1.40 -22.24
C LEU A 256 14.44 0.97 -22.97
N PHE A 257 15.56 0.93 -22.20
CA PHE A 257 16.93 0.57 -22.61
C PHE A 257 17.47 1.32 -23.80
#